data_010b45a9754a433d14eff612084dff38
#
_entry.id   010b45a9754a433d14eff612084dff38
#
_cell.length_a   1.000
_cell.length_b   1.000
_cell.length_c   1.000
_cell.angle_alpha   90.00
_cell.angle_beta   90.00
_cell.angle_gamma   90.00
#
_symmetry.space_group_name_H-M   'P 1'
#
loop_
_entity.id
_entity.type
_entity.pdbx_description
1 polymer ?
#
loop_
_entity_poly.entity_id
_entity_poly.type
_entity_poly.pdbx_seq_one_letter_code
_entity_poly.pdbx_strand_id
1 'polypeptide(L)'
;MKLPCYLVRDLLPLYKDQVCEPDTAAAVKEHLEDCSDCRALWEKMQGIAPAEVEMERIKAREEAAALQQVRRTHRKKRVLTALAAAAVTAAVGCAGLGVYAYAKGNFRDYDADAILGVEYETLSESWRIQGEGIVLHLDPAEYATMYWVGMAETEEGPALVFSVCRSLWDSWAHTQWEGHGPGAPYEVPLYTAAIDGQAELDRLTAVYYLPYSQFEPWEDSGSRTLPEGAELLWQRDDVDAPAAP
;
A
#
# COMPACT_ATOMS: atom_id res chain seq x y z
N MET A 1 -36.66 71.03 -40.55
CA MET A 1 -38.00 70.37 -40.58
C MET A 1 -38.33 70.06 -39.13
N LYS A 2 -39.35 70.74 -38.53
CA LYS A 2 -39.71 70.50 -37.12
C LYS A 2 -40.34 69.12 -36.94
N LEU A 3 -39.71 68.23 -36.20
CA LEU A 3 -40.30 66.91 -35.86
C LEU A 3 -41.54 67.08 -34.95
N PRO A 4 -42.60 66.29 -35.12
CA PRO A 4 -43.70 66.32 -34.18
C PRO A 4 -43.35 65.65 -32.87
N CYS A 5 -43.93 66.12 -31.73
CA CYS A 5 -43.53 65.63 -30.38
C CYS A 5 -43.73 64.12 -30.17
N TYR A 6 -44.70 63.46 -30.79
CA TYR A 6 -44.91 62.03 -30.67
C TYR A 6 -43.73 61.25 -31.26
N LEU A 7 -43.17 61.69 -32.41
CA LEU A 7 -42.04 61.05 -33.06
C LEU A 7 -40.78 61.25 -32.24
N VAL A 8 -40.58 62.49 -31.69
CA VAL A 8 -39.44 62.72 -30.82
C VAL A 8 -39.46 61.82 -29.61
N ARG A 9 -40.62 61.63 -28.97
CA ARG A 9 -40.77 60.73 -27.80
C ARG A 9 -40.38 59.29 -28.13
N ASP A 10 -40.75 58.79 -29.31
CA ASP A 10 -40.36 57.44 -29.76
C ASP A 10 -38.86 57.34 -30.08
N LEU A 11 -38.23 58.43 -30.48
CA LEU A 11 -36.78 58.47 -30.79
C LEU A 11 -35.90 58.73 -29.56
N LEU A 12 -36.45 59.24 -28.44
CA LEU A 12 -35.65 59.52 -27.23
C LEU A 12 -34.84 58.32 -26.69
N PRO A 13 -35.34 57.08 -26.65
CA PRO A 13 -34.54 55.92 -26.25
C PRO A 13 -33.35 55.70 -27.19
N LEU A 14 -33.56 55.73 -28.50
CA LEU A 14 -32.54 55.55 -29.51
C LEU A 14 -31.50 56.70 -29.50
N TYR A 15 -31.94 57.92 -29.21
CA TYR A 15 -31.11 59.09 -29.04
C TYR A 15 -30.20 58.98 -27.78
N LYS A 16 -30.76 58.42 -26.69
CA LYS A 16 -30.01 58.12 -25.47
C LYS A 16 -28.92 57.09 -25.70
N ASP A 17 -29.21 56.06 -26.47
CA ASP A 17 -28.30 54.97 -26.76
C ASP A 17 -27.29 55.31 -27.90
N GLN A 18 -27.39 56.53 -28.46
CA GLN A 18 -26.55 57.06 -29.53
C GLN A 18 -26.59 56.23 -30.82
N VAL A 19 -27.69 55.57 -31.10
CA VAL A 19 -27.91 54.71 -32.30
C VAL A 19 -28.67 55.42 -33.42
N CYS A 20 -29.00 56.70 -33.24
CA CYS A 20 -29.64 57.52 -34.28
C CYS A 20 -28.66 57.93 -35.35
N GLU A 21 -29.11 57.98 -36.61
CA GLU A 21 -28.38 58.62 -37.71
C GLU A 21 -28.09 60.06 -37.35
N PRO A 22 -26.95 60.66 -37.77
CA PRO A 22 -26.52 62.02 -37.40
C PRO A 22 -27.56 63.09 -37.66
N ASP A 23 -28.23 63.03 -38.79
CA ASP A 23 -29.28 63.99 -39.17
C ASP A 23 -30.50 63.90 -38.29
N THR A 24 -30.93 62.66 -37.93
CA THR A 24 -32.02 62.39 -36.99
C THR A 24 -31.66 62.88 -35.59
N ALA A 25 -30.44 62.63 -35.13
CA ALA A 25 -29.95 63.09 -33.82
C ALA A 25 -29.92 64.62 -33.73
N ALA A 26 -29.50 65.30 -34.79
CA ALA A 26 -29.52 66.77 -34.88
C ALA A 26 -30.98 67.34 -34.84
N ALA A 27 -31.91 66.70 -35.53
CA ALA A 27 -33.30 67.12 -35.53
C ALA A 27 -33.99 66.88 -34.17
N VAL A 28 -33.68 65.77 -33.46
CA VAL A 28 -34.14 65.52 -32.09
C VAL A 28 -33.58 66.55 -31.12
N LYS A 29 -32.29 66.87 -31.24
CA LYS A 29 -31.65 67.90 -30.42
C LYS A 29 -32.28 69.30 -30.62
N GLU A 30 -32.50 69.71 -31.87
CA GLU A 30 -33.20 71.00 -32.21
C GLU A 30 -34.57 71.03 -31.58
N HIS A 31 -35.38 69.93 -31.66
CA HIS A 31 -36.69 69.85 -31.04
C HIS A 31 -36.61 69.94 -29.50
N LEU A 32 -35.64 69.34 -28.86
CA LEU A 32 -35.46 69.38 -27.39
C LEU A 32 -35.10 70.81 -26.91
N GLU A 33 -34.48 71.63 -27.77
CA GLU A 33 -34.19 73.01 -27.47
C GLU A 33 -35.47 73.88 -27.53
N ASP A 34 -36.41 73.54 -28.43
CA ASP A 34 -37.65 74.31 -28.67
C ASP A 34 -38.85 73.85 -27.86
N CYS A 35 -38.90 72.58 -27.39
CA CYS A 35 -40.05 72.02 -26.73
C CYS A 35 -39.75 71.63 -25.26
N SER A 36 -40.41 72.39 -24.32
CA SER A 36 -40.21 72.15 -22.87
C SER A 36 -40.69 70.76 -22.40
N ASP A 37 -41.78 70.26 -22.98
CA ASP A 37 -42.38 68.97 -22.56
C ASP A 37 -41.45 67.78 -22.92
N CYS A 38 -40.91 67.81 -24.16
CA CYS A 38 -39.97 66.77 -24.59
C CYS A 38 -38.63 66.91 -23.87
N ARG A 39 -38.17 68.11 -23.55
CA ARG A 39 -37.01 68.35 -22.72
C ARG A 39 -37.17 67.79 -21.30
N ALA A 40 -38.30 68.06 -20.65
CA ALA A 40 -38.59 67.48 -19.31
C ALA A 40 -38.61 65.94 -19.31
N LEU A 41 -39.15 65.32 -20.38
CA LEU A 41 -39.13 63.88 -20.53
C LEU A 41 -37.69 63.33 -20.73
N TRP A 42 -36.89 64.04 -21.53
CA TRP A 42 -35.46 63.72 -21.74
C TRP A 42 -34.65 63.81 -20.45
N GLU A 43 -34.79 64.89 -19.67
CA GLU A 43 -34.16 65.08 -18.38
C GLU A 43 -34.54 63.99 -17.39
N LYS A 44 -35.83 63.59 -17.36
CA LYS A 44 -36.29 62.49 -16.57
C LYS A 44 -35.71 61.14 -16.99
N MET A 45 -35.50 60.89 -18.28
CA MET A 45 -34.84 59.75 -18.82
C MET A 45 -33.34 59.72 -18.54
N GLN A 46 -32.68 60.89 -18.48
CA GLN A 46 -31.28 60.98 -18.07
C GLN A 46 -31.09 60.89 -16.56
N GLY A 47 -32.04 61.38 -15.78
CA GLY A 47 -31.99 61.42 -14.32
C GLY A 47 -32.27 60.05 -13.66
N ILE A 48 -32.60 59.03 -14.44
CA ILE A 48 -32.78 57.64 -13.93
C ILE A 48 -31.49 56.84 -14.19
N ALA A 49 -30.41 57.21 -13.51
CA ALA A 49 -29.58 56.24 -12.82
C ALA A 49 -30.11 56.22 -11.37
N PRO A 50 -31.08 55.37 -10.99
CA PRO A 50 -31.67 55.55 -9.68
C PRO A 50 -30.64 55.13 -8.64
N ALA A 51 -30.51 55.91 -7.60
CA ALA A 51 -29.83 55.52 -6.38
C ALA A 51 -30.29 54.14 -5.86
N GLU A 52 -31.54 53.77 -6.22
CA GLU A 52 -32.12 52.42 -5.92
C GLU A 52 -31.45 51.29 -6.69
N VAL A 53 -31.14 51.40 -7.99
CA VAL A 53 -30.48 50.34 -8.78
C VAL A 53 -29.04 50.18 -8.36
N GLU A 54 -28.35 51.28 -8.01
CA GLU A 54 -26.99 51.24 -7.50
C GLU A 54 -26.96 50.67 -6.08
N MET A 55 -27.96 50.94 -5.25
CA MET A 55 -28.10 50.37 -3.92
C MET A 55 -28.41 48.86 -3.97
N GLU A 56 -29.25 48.41 -4.90
CA GLU A 56 -29.46 46.97 -5.16
C GLU A 56 -28.20 46.27 -5.66
N ARG A 57 -27.43 46.92 -6.55
CA ARG A 57 -26.14 46.39 -7.03
C ARG A 57 -25.11 46.29 -5.91
N ILE A 58 -25.05 47.25 -4.99
CA ILE A 58 -24.16 47.23 -3.82
C ILE A 58 -24.57 46.08 -2.90
N LYS A 59 -25.86 45.96 -2.57
CA LYS A 59 -26.37 44.83 -1.73
C LYS A 59 -26.07 43.48 -2.37
N ALA A 60 -26.31 43.32 -3.67
CA ALA A 60 -26.02 42.07 -4.38
C ALA A 60 -24.51 41.74 -4.40
N ARG A 61 -23.64 42.72 -4.47
CA ARG A 61 -22.19 42.53 -4.38
C ARG A 61 -21.76 42.12 -2.97
N GLU A 62 -22.33 42.74 -1.92
CA GLU A 62 -22.05 42.38 -0.52
C GLU A 62 -22.52 40.94 -0.21
N GLU A 63 -23.72 40.57 -0.65
CA GLU A 63 -24.24 39.21 -0.51
C GLU A 63 -23.38 38.18 -1.28
N ALA A 64 -22.97 38.50 -2.49
CA ALA A 64 -22.07 37.64 -3.26
C ALA A 64 -20.69 37.49 -2.61
N ALA A 65 -20.17 38.56 -2.02
CA ALA A 65 -18.90 38.52 -1.28
C ALA A 65 -19.01 37.66 0.00
N ALA A 66 -20.10 37.80 0.75
CA ALA A 66 -20.38 37.00 1.92
C ALA A 66 -20.49 35.49 1.58
N LEU A 67 -21.21 35.16 0.49
CA LEU A 67 -21.31 33.78 0.00
C LEU A 67 -19.97 33.22 -0.47
N GLN A 68 -19.14 34.03 -1.12
CA GLN A 68 -17.78 33.60 -1.51
C GLN A 68 -16.88 33.33 -0.30
N GLN A 69 -17.00 34.13 0.75
CA GLN A 69 -16.24 33.91 1.99
C GLN A 69 -16.66 32.61 2.69
N VAL A 70 -17.97 32.34 2.76
CA VAL A 70 -18.48 31.07 3.30
C VAL A 70 -18.01 29.88 2.47
N ARG A 71 -18.09 29.96 1.13
CA ARG A 71 -17.57 28.90 0.25
C ARG A 71 -16.07 28.65 0.44
N ARG A 72 -15.26 29.70 0.59
CA ARG A 72 -13.82 29.56 0.83
C ARG A 72 -13.52 28.88 2.17
N THR A 73 -14.25 29.24 3.22
CA THR A 73 -14.06 28.62 4.56
C THR A 73 -14.52 27.16 4.56
N HIS A 74 -15.64 26.82 3.93
CA HIS A 74 -16.10 25.44 3.79
C HIS A 74 -15.14 24.60 2.94
N ARG A 75 -14.61 25.16 1.84
CA ARG A 75 -13.62 24.47 1.01
C ARG A 75 -12.33 24.18 1.80
N LYS A 76 -11.82 25.16 2.56
CA LYS A 76 -10.64 24.98 3.43
C LYS A 76 -10.88 23.90 4.49
N LYS A 77 -12.04 23.93 5.16
CA LYS A 77 -12.41 22.91 6.16
C LYS A 77 -12.50 21.52 5.52
N ARG A 78 -13.15 21.37 4.36
CA ARG A 78 -13.23 20.08 3.64
C ARG A 78 -11.87 19.55 3.21
N VAL A 79 -10.98 20.41 2.70
CA VAL A 79 -9.62 20.02 2.34
C VAL A 79 -8.84 19.59 3.58
N LEU A 80 -8.94 20.35 4.67
CA LEU A 80 -8.26 20.00 5.91
C LEU A 80 -8.75 18.67 6.50
N THR A 81 -10.08 18.44 6.51
CA THR A 81 -10.63 17.15 6.99
C THR A 81 -10.25 15.98 6.07
N ALA A 82 -10.19 16.19 4.76
CA ALA A 82 -9.74 15.17 3.83
C ALA A 82 -8.26 14.82 4.03
N LEU A 83 -7.40 15.83 4.23
CA LEU A 83 -5.98 15.63 4.53
C LEU A 83 -5.78 14.92 5.87
N ALA A 84 -6.55 15.31 6.91
CA ALA A 84 -6.50 14.65 8.21
C ALA A 84 -6.94 13.18 8.11
N ALA A 85 -8.01 12.89 7.39
CA ALA A 85 -8.46 11.53 7.15
C ALA A 85 -7.41 10.70 6.39
N ALA A 86 -6.81 11.26 5.33
CA ALA A 86 -5.75 10.61 4.59
C ALA A 86 -4.51 10.32 5.46
N ALA A 87 -4.13 11.28 6.32
CA ALA A 87 -3.01 11.11 7.24
C ALA A 87 -3.26 9.99 8.27
N VAL A 88 -4.49 9.93 8.83
CA VAL A 88 -4.88 8.85 9.74
C VAL A 88 -4.87 7.50 9.03
N THR A 89 -5.43 7.43 7.83
CA THR A 89 -5.41 6.18 7.03
C THR A 89 -3.99 5.72 6.73
N ALA A 90 -3.11 6.64 6.33
CA ALA A 90 -1.71 6.35 6.09
C ALA A 90 -0.99 5.87 7.37
N ALA A 91 -1.23 6.53 8.50
CA ALA A 91 -0.64 6.14 9.79
C ALA A 91 -1.09 4.73 10.23
N VAL A 92 -2.38 4.42 10.10
CA VAL A 92 -2.93 3.07 10.40
C VAL A 92 -2.34 2.03 9.45
N GLY A 93 -2.24 2.35 8.14
CA GLY A 93 -1.61 1.48 7.15
C GLY A 93 -0.13 1.20 7.46
N CYS A 94 0.63 2.24 7.77
CA CYS A 94 2.05 2.08 8.15
C CYS A 94 2.22 1.27 9.44
N ALA A 95 1.37 1.52 10.45
CA ALA A 95 1.37 0.75 11.69
C ALA A 95 1.05 -0.73 11.43
N GLY A 96 0.04 -1.01 10.60
CA GLY A 96 -0.33 -2.37 10.19
C GLY A 96 0.80 -3.09 9.45
N LEU A 97 1.45 -2.42 8.49
CA LEU A 97 2.62 -2.93 7.80
C LEU A 97 3.80 -3.18 8.75
N GLY A 98 4.01 -2.27 9.72
CA GLY A 98 5.05 -2.43 10.75
C GLY A 98 4.81 -3.66 11.63
N VAL A 99 3.58 -3.87 12.08
CA VAL A 99 3.20 -5.06 12.86
C VAL A 99 3.36 -6.33 12.02
N TYR A 100 2.93 -6.31 10.75
CA TYR A 100 3.11 -7.43 9.85
C TYR A 100 4.59 -7.78 9.63
N ALA A 101 5.42 -6.77 9.31
CA ALA A 101 6.84 -6.97 9.09
C ALA A 101 7.54 -7.49 10.36
N TYR A 102 7.18 -6.94 11.52
CA TYR A 102 7.66 -7.42 12.80
C TYR A 102 7.27 -8.89 13.03
N ALA A 103 6.00 -9.24 12.84
CA ALA A 103 5.51 -10.59 13.06
C ALA A 103 6.11 -11.61 12.07
N LYS A 104 6.37 -11.21 10.82
CA LYS A 104 7.06 -12.05 9.82
C LYS A 104 8.54 -12.20 10.08
N GLY A 105 9.20 -11.19 10.62
CA GLY A 105 10.64 -11.21 10.92
C GLY A 105 11.00 -11.79 12.29
N ASN A 106 10.03 -12.07 13.16
CA ASN A 106 10.27 -12.68 14.44
C ASN A 106 10.01 -14.18 14.40
N PHE A 107 11.08 -14.93 14.38
CA PHE A 107 11.07 -16.39 14.41
C PHE A 107 11.11 -16.92 15.84
N ARG A 108 10.51 -18.07 16.04
CA ARG A 108 10.48 -18.81 17.29
C ARG A 108 10.84 -20.26 17.05
N ASP A 109 11.31 -20.91 18.09
CA ASP A 109 11.59 -22.34 18.06
C ASP A 109 10.33 -23.10 17.62
N TYR A 110 10.53 -24.10 16.79
CA TYR A 110 9.51 -25.07 16.43
C TYR A 110 9.37 -26.08 17.55
N ASP A 111 8.20 -26.68 17.69
CA ASP A 111 7.98 -27.70 18.69
C ASP A 111 8.75 -28.98 18.30
N ALA A 112 9.67 -29.39 19.12
CA ALA A 112 10.48 -30.58 18.86
C ALA A 112 9.63 -31.86 18.79
N ASP A 113 8.52 -31.91 19.55
CA ASP A 113 7.60 -33.06 19.54
C ASP A 113 6.85 -33.19 18.19
N ALA A 114 6.84 -32.13 17.39
CA ALA A 114 6.25 -32.15 16.05
C ALA A 114 7.26 -32.58 14.95
N ILE A 115 8.49 -32.87 15.31
CA ILE A 115 9.47 -33.50 14.43
C ILE A 115 9.28 -35.01 14.50
N LEU A 116 8.70 -35.58 13.43
CA LEU A 116 8.39 -37.01 13.39
C LEU A 116 9.61 -37.88 13.15
N GLY A 117 10.64 -37.32 12.53
CA GLY A 117 11.90 -38.01 12.28
C GLY A 117 12.66 -37.47 11.06
N VAL A 118 13.83 -38.04 10.87
CA VAL A 118 14.70 -37.77 9.70
C VAL A 118 15.07 -39.13 9.10
N GLU A 119 14.89 -39.24 7.78
CA GLU A 119 15.18 -40.49 7.08
C GLU A 119 16.05 -40.23 5.84
N TYR A 120 16.86 -41.21 5.48
CA TYR A 120 17.56 -41.23 4.20
C TYR A 120 16.69 -42.02 3.21
N GLU A 121 16.20 -41.33 2.19
CA GLU A 121 15.26 -41.93 1.28
C GLU A 121 15.36 -41.37 -0.15
N THR A 122 14.67 -42.03 -1.08
CA THR A 122 14.47 -41.48 -2.43
C THR A 122 13.37 -40.44 -2.38
N LEU A 123 13.68 -39.23 -2.87
CA LEU A 123 12.75 -38.10 -2.87
C LEU A 123 11.48 -38.44 -3.63
N SER A 124 10.33 -38.09 -3.03
CA SER A 124 9.01 -38.29 -3.65
C SER A 124 8.84 -37.42 -4.91
N GLU A 125 7.96 -37.83 -5.83
CA GLU A 125 7.67 -37.10 -7.07
C GLU A 125 7.09 -35.70 -6.81
N SER A 126 6.63 -35.41 -5.62
CA SER A 126 6.14 -34.09 -5.21
C SER A 126 7.26 -33.03 -5.17
N TRP A 127 8.49 -33.47 -4.94
CA TRP A 127 9.67 -32.62 -5.06
C TRP A 127 10.16 -32.68 -6.51
N ARG A 128 10.25 -31.55 -7.17
CA ARG A 128 10.81 -31.44 -8.54
C ARG A 128 12.31 -31.83 -8.61
N ILE A 129 12.84 -32.41 -7.55
CA ILE A 129 14.21 -32.86 -7.37
C ILE A 129 14.15 -34.38 -7.33
N GLN A 130 14.90 -35.03 -8.20
CA GLN A 130 14.99 -36.49 -8.24
C GLN A 130 16.32 -36.95 -7.63
N GLY A 131 16.31 -38.06 -6.91
CA GLY A 131 17.49 -38.64 -6.30
C GLY A 131 17.28 -39.02 -4.86
N GLU A 132 18.37 -39.32 -4.17
CA GLU A 132 18.39 -39.66 -2.75
C GLU A 132 18.68 -38.40 -1.92
N GLY A 133 18.22 -38.41 -0.69
CA GLY A 133 18.44 -37.30 0.23
C GLY A 133 18.08 -37.61 1.67
N ILE A 134 18.46 -36.68 2.52
CA ILE A 134 18.01 -36.63 3.91
C ILE A 134 16.73 -35.83 3.96
N VAL A 135 15.66 -36.47 4.38
CA VAL A 135 14.30 -35.89 4.44
C VAL A 135 13.83 -35.79 5.87
N LEU A 136 13.36 -34.62 6.23
CA LEU A 136 12.76 -34.34 7.51
C LEU A 136 11.24 -34.50 7.40
N HIS A 137 10.65 -35.25 8.32
CA HIS A 137 9.21 -35.45 8.43
C HIS A 137 8.67 -34.64 9.60
N LEU A 138 7.70 -33.78 9.31
CA LEU A 138 7.06 -32.90 10.29
C LEU A 138 5.58 -33.23 10.43
N ASP A 139 5.02 -32.98 11.61
CA ASP A 139 3.59 -33.12 11.86
C ASP A 139 2.81 -32.11 11.00
N PRO A 140 1.86 -32.58 10.16
CA PRO A 140 1.04 -31.72 9.33
C PRO A 140 0.10 -30.80 10.13
N ALA A 141 -0.10 -31.03 11.42
CA ALA A 141 -0.89 -30.17 12.28
C ALA A 141 -0.12 -28.93 12.76
N GLU A 142 1.21 -28.95 12.71
CA GLU A 142 2.08 -27.86 13.13
C GLU A 142 2.61 -27.07 11.92
N TYR A 143 2.74 -25.76 12.08
CA TYR A 143 3.14 -24.85 11.01
C TYR A 143 4.62 -24.49 11.10
N ALA A 144 5.42 -24.92 10.15
CA ALA A 144 6.79 -24.46 9.95
C ALA A 144 6.80 -23.30 8.95
N THR A 145 7.59 -22.26 9.23
CA THR A 145 7.77 -21.14 8.30
C THR A 145 9.01 -21.35 7.44
N MET A 146 10.08 -21.81 8.05
CA MET A 146 11.38 -21.91 7.42
C MET A 146 12.24 -22.95 8.15
N TYR A 147 13.15 -23.54 7.43
CA TYR A 147 14.22 -24.36 8.02
C TYR A 147 15.58 -23.78 7.63
N TRP A 148 16.56 -24.05 8.45
CA TRP A 148 17.95 -23.68 8.27
C TRP A 148 18.82 -24.91 8.39
N VAL A 149 19.91 -24.92 7.64
CA VAL A 149 20.85 -26.06 7.61
C VAL A 149 22.26 -25.53 7.71
N GLY A 150 23.03 -26.12 8.59
CA GLY A 150 24.47 -25.85 8.75
C GLY A 150 25.24 -27.15 8.83
N MET A 151 26.55 -27.06 8.72
CA MET A 151 27.45 -28.20 8.76
C MET A 151 28.33 -28.13 10.01
N ALA A 152 28.40 -29.24 10.75
CA ALA A 152 29.30 -29.40 11.86
C ALA A 152 30.29 -30.55 11.58
N GLU A 153 31.46 -30.47 12.19
CA GLU A 153 32.45 -31.53 12.19
C GLU A 153 32.37 -32.30 13.51
N THR A 154 32.18 -33.61 13.44
CA THR A 154 32.21 -34.51 14.60
C THR A 154 33.39 -35.44 14.53
N GLU A 155 33.62 -36.23 15.60
CA GLU A 155 34.70 -37.25 15.61
C GLU A 155 34.44 -38.36 14.56
N GLU A 156 33.17 -38.55 14.16
CA GLU A 156 32.75 -39.58 13.21
C GLU A 156 32.71 -39.06 11.77
N GLY A 157 32.82 -37.76 11.58
CA GLY A 157 32.80 -37.10 10.26
C GLY A 157 31.85 -35.88 10.20
N PRO A 158 31.56 -35.39 8.98
CA PRO A 158 30.68 -34.25 8.82
C PRO A 158 29.24 -34.61 9.18
N ALA A 159 28.62 -33.73 9.95
CA ALA A 159 27.23 -33.86 10.38
C ALA A 159 26.40 -32.64 9.92
N LEU A 160 25.16 -32.90 9.60
CA LEU A 160 24.18 -31.87 9.31
C LEU A 160 23.53 -31.39 10.61
N VAL A 161 23.49 -30.09 10.83
CA VAL A 161 22.72 -29.49 11.91
C VAL A 161 21.61 -28.70 11.28
N PHE A 162 20.36 -28.98 11.64
CA PHE A 162 19.24 -28.22 11.13
C PHE A 162 18.40 -27.60 12.23
N SER A 163 17.70 -26.56 11.86
CA SER A 163 16.70 -25.93 12.71
C SER A 163 15.43 -25.66 11.91
N VAL A 164 14.31 -25.84 12.58
CA VAL A 164 13.00 -25.44 12.06
C VAL A 164 12.48 -24.31 12.92
N CYS A 165 11.90 -23.32 12.30
CA CYS A 165 11.32 -22.19 13.00
C CYS A 165 9.97 -21.80 12.43
N ARG A 166 9.20 -21.06 13.22
CA ARG A 166 7.94 -20.45 12.80
C ARG A 166 7.92 -18.96 13.10
N SER A 167 7.40 -18.17 12.19
CA SER A 167 7.17 -16.77 12.45
C SER A 167 5.94 -16.57 13.36
N LEU A 168 5.92 -15.43 14.08
CA LEU A 168 4.74 -15.04 14.84
C LEU A 168 3.51 -14.89 13.96
N TRP A 169 3.70 -14.43 12.74
CA TRP A 169 2.61 -14.27 11.78
C TRP A 169 2.00 -15.62 11.39
N ASP A 170 2.82 -16.59 11.01
CA ASP A 170 2.34 -17.89 10.57
C ASP A 170 1.71 -18.68 11.72
N SER A 171 2.24 -18.54 12.94
CA SER A 171 1.62 -19.09 14.15
C SER A 171 0.22 -18.52 14.42
N TRP A 172 0.04 -17.22 14.15
CA TRP A 172 -1.23 -16.54 14.38
C TRP A 172 -2.22 -16.70 13.23
N ALA A 173 -1.75 -16.65 11.99
CA ALA A 173 -2.58 -16.73 10.79
C ALA A 173 -2.88 -18.19 10.38
N HIS A 174 -2.26 -19.19 11.01
CA HIS A 174 -2.34 -20.60 10.63
C HIS A 174 -2.10 -20.83 9.14
N THR A 175 -1.15 -20.08 8.57
CA THR A 175 -0.80 -20.23 7.16
C THR A 175 0.08 -21.45 6.99
N GLN A 176 -0.43 -22.46 6.29
CA GLN A 176 0.37 -23.60 5.85
C GLN A 176 1.27 -23.19 4.69
N TRP A 177 2.43 -23.82 4.62
CA TRP A 177 3.32 -23.68 3.46
C TRP A 177 2.59 -24.21 2.21
N GLU A 178 2.58 -23.39 1.14
CA GLU A 178 1.89 -23.74 -0.11
C GLU A 178 2.45 -25.04 -0.70
N GLY A 179 1.59 -26.02 -0.90
CA GLY A 179 1.93 -27.26 -1.63
C GLY A 179 1.57 -28.56 -0.95
N HIS A 180 1.17 -28.56 0.32
CA HIS A 180 0.84 -29.78 1.03
C HIS A 180 -0.65 -29.82 1.36
N GLY A 181 -1.31 -30.93 0.99
CA GLY A 181 -2.71 -31.17 1.33
C GLY A 181 -2.86 -31.47 2.82
N PRO A 182 -4.04 -31.20 3.40
CA PRO A 182 -4.31 -31.51 4.80
C PRO A 182 -4.16 -33.01 5.08
N GLY A 183 -3.31 -33.35 6.08
CA GLY A 183 -3.14 -34.72 6.57
C GLY A 183 -2.02 -35.54 5.94
N ALA A 184 -1.22 -34.98 5.03
CA ALA A 184 0.03 -35.60 4.58
C ALA A 184 1.19 -35.19 5.47
N PRO A 185 2.15 -36.08 5.81
CA PRO A 185 3.38 -35.70 6.47
C PRO A 185 4.08 -34.58 5.72
N TYR A 186 4.64 -33.65 6.46
CA TYR A 186 5.43 -32.56 5.87
C TYR A 186 6.83 -33.11 5.62
N GLU A 187 7.15 -33.41 4.36
CA GLU A 187 8.48 -33.84 3.95
C GLU A 187 9.30 -32.62 3.54
N VAL A 188 10.44 -32.43 4.16
CA VAL A 188 11.37 -31.33 3.87
C VAL A 188 12.74 -31.93 3.53
N PRO A 189 13.20 -31.83 2.28
CA PRO A 189 14.54 -32.29 1.93
C PRO A 189 15.58 -31.34 2.52
N LEU A 190 16.31 -31.82 3.53
CA LEU A 190 17.36 -31.06 4.20
C LEU A 190 18.65 -31.04 3.39
N TYR A 191 19.02 -32.20 2.79
CA TYR A 191 20.23 -32.38 2.02
C TYR A 191 20.01 -33.39 0.90
N THR A 192 20.43 -33.11 -0.31
CA THR A 192 20.07 -33.93 -1.46
C THR A 192 21.27 -34.14 -2.39
N ALA A 193 21.33 -35.33 -2.98
CA ALA A 193 22.34 -35.64 -4.00
C ALA A 193 22.28 -34.72 -5.22
N ALA A 194 21.09 -34.28 -5.57
CA ALA A 194 20.87 -33.44 -6.75
C ALA A 194 21.36 -31.99 -6.59
N ILE A 195 21.33 -31.45 -5.37
CA ILE A 195 21.76 -30.08 -5.09
C ILE A 195 23.16 -30.05 -4.53
N ASP A 196 23.42 -30.91 -3.56
CA ASP A 196 24.65 -30.89 -2.73
C ASP A 196 25.73 -31.82 -3.28
N GLY A 197 25.34 -32.78 -4.14
CA GLY A 197 26.21 -33.78 -4.72
C GLY A 197 26.20 -35.11 -3.96
N GLN A 198 26.19 -36.22 -4.70
CA GLN A 198 26.15 -37.56 -4.14
C GLN A 198 27.34 -37.82 -3.19
N ALA A 199 28.55 -37.40 -3.59
CA ALA A 199 29.74 -37.63 -2.78
C ALA A 199 29.72 -36.91 -1.42
N GLU A 200 29.11 -35.74 -1.35
CA GLU A 200 28.92 -35.00 -0.10
C GLU A 200 27.82 -35.63 0.76
N LEU A 201 26.73 -36.06 0.14
CA LEU A 201 25.64 -36.79 0.82
C LEU A 201 26.19 -38.10 1.43
N ASP A 202 27.02 -38.84 0.69
CA ASP A 202 27.60 -40.11 1.15
C ASP A 202 28.59 -39.93 2.34
N ARG A 203 29.16 -38.76 2.50
CA ARG A 203 30.08 -38.40 3.59
C ARG A 203 29.36 -38.04 4.87
N LEU A 204 28.10 -37.68 4.82
CA LEU A 204 27.31 -37.33 6.00
C LEU A 204 27.17 -38.54 6.93
N THR A 205 27.54 -38.33 8.19
CA THR A 205 27.52 -39.37 9.22
C THR A 205 26.30 -39.26 10.13
N ALA A 206 25.82 -38.04 10.38
CA ALA A 206 24.71 -37.81 11.31
C ALA A 206 23.93 -36.54 10.95
N VAL A 207 22.71 -36.46 11.48
CA VAL A 207 21.82 -35.28 11.40
C VAL A 207 21.31 -34.92 12.79
N TYR A 208 21.49 -33.68 13.15
CA TYR A 208 21.15 -33.14 14.46
C TYR A 208 20.11 -32.04 14.33
N TYR A 209 19.17 -32.02 15.24
CA TYR A 209 18.26 -30.88 15.42
C TYR A 209 18.81 -29.90 16.46
N LEU A 210 18.66 -28.62 16.22
CA LEU A 210 18.99 -27.57 17.17
C LEU A 210 17.87 -26.52 17.15
N PRO A 211 17.30 -26.12 18.30
CA PRO A 211 16.31 -25.05 18.35
C PRO A 211 16.82 -23.76 17.69
N TYR A 212 15.95 -23.01 17.01
CA TYR A 212 16.33 -21.81 16.26
C TYR A 212 17.02 -20.76 17.14
N SER A 213 16.58 -20.60 18.36
CA SER A 213 17.19 -19.68 19.35
C SER A 213 18.64 -19.99 19.66
N GLN A 214 19.13 -21.22 19.40
CA GLN A 214 20.50 -21.66 19.58
C GLN A 214 21.22 -21.78 18.23
N PHE A 215 20.50 -22.11 17.17
CA PHE A 215 21.06 -22.30 15.83
C PHE A 215 21.61 -20.99 15.25
N GLU A 216 20.83 -19.90 15.29
CA GLU A 216 21.23 -18.61 14.74
C GLU A 216 22.56 -18.10 15.36
N PRO A 217 22.74 -18.05 16.71
CA PRO A 217 24.02 -17.67 17.29
C PRO A 217 25.18 -18.60 16.97
N TRP A 218 24.91 -19.91 16.82
CA TRP A 218 25.93 -20.89 16.45
C TRP A 218 26.39 -20.67 15.00
N GLU A 219 25.48 -20.51 14.07
CA GLU A 219 25.77 -20.25 12.65
C GLU A 219 26.55 -18.93 12.50
N ASP A 220 26.07 -17.87 13.14
CA ASP A 220 26.71 -16.54 13.12
C ASP A 220 28.13 -16.55 13.70
N SER A 221 28.43 -17.45 14.62
CA SER A 221 29.77 -17.61 15.17
C SER A 221 30.78 -18.15 14.17
N GLY A 222 30.32 -18.75 13.07
CA GLY A 222 31.14 -19.45 12.09
C GLY A 222 31.78 -20.72 12.66
N SER A 223 31.34 -21.21 13.81
CA SER A 223 31.84 -22.45 14.43
C SER A 223 31.39 -23.64 13.59
N ARG A 224 32.30 -24.59 13.44
CA ARG A 224 32.01 -25.90 12.85
C ARG A 224 31.95 -27.02 13.87
N THR A 225 32.12 -26.72 15.15
CA THR A 225 31.95 -27.72 16.19
C THR A 225 30.48 -27.97 16.46
N LEU A 226 30.13 -29.21 16.76
CA LEU A 226 28.76 -29.56 17.11
C LEU A 226 28.32 -28.72 18.33
N PRO A 227 27.21 -27.98 18.23
CA PRO A 227 26.73 -27.11 19.32
C PRO A 227 26.21 -27.95 20.50
N GLU A 228 26.41 -27.43 21.72
CA GLU A 228 25.81 -28.00 22.91
C GLU A 228 24.27 -27.98 22.79
N GLY A 229 23.61 -29.10 23.14
CA GLY A 229 22.17 -29.22 23.07
C GLY A 229 21.61 -29.65 21.70
N ALA A 230 22.48 -29.93 20.73
CA ALA A 230 22.05 -30.55 19.48
C ALA A 230 21.58 -31.99 19.75
N GLU A 231 20.36 -32.31 19.28
CA GLU A 231 19.71 -33.62 19.43
C GLU A 231 19.94 -34.45 18.17
N LEU A 232 20.51 -35.67 18.37
CA LEU A 232 20.71 -36.61 17.27
C LEU A 232 19.38 -37.20 16.81
N LEU A 233 19.02 -37.01 15.53
CA LEU A 233 17.80 -37.58 14.96
C LEU A 233 18.09 -38.71 13.95
N TRP A 234 19.22 -38.67 13.29
CA TRP A 234 19.63 -39.69 12.34
C TRP A 234 21.14 -39.90 12.36
N GLN A 235 21.55 -41.13 12.22
CA GLN A 235 22.95 -41.53 12.10
C GLN A 235 23.09 -42.64 11.05
N ARG A 236 24.13 -42.58 10.27
CA ARG A 236 24.41 -43.61 9.26
C ARG A 236 24.91 -44.89 9.95
N ASP A 237 24.24 -45.98 9.65
CA ASP A 237 24.55 -47.29 10.28
C ASP A 237 25.94 -47.87 9.95
N ASP A 238 26.61 -47.34 8.91
CA ASP A 238 27.91 -47.87 8.40
C ASP A 238 29.13 -47.04 8.83
N VAL A 239 29.06 -46.22 9.89
CA VAL A 239 30.15 -45.34 10.33
C VAL A 239 31.40 -46.13 10.73
N ASP A 240 31.29 -47.43 11.03
CA ASP A 240 32.42 -48.32 11.36
C ASP A 240 33.19 -48.84 10.13
N ALA A 241 32.79 -48.55 8.91
CA ALA A 241 33.53 -48.96 7.72
C ALA A 241 34.61 -47.92 7.38
N PRO A 242 35.91 -48.24 7.45
CA PRO A 242 36.95 -47.31 7.07
C PRO A 242 36.77 -46.93 5.59
N ALA A 243 36.78 -45.63 5.31
CA ALA A 243 36.69 -45.12 3.95
C ALA A 243 37.68 -45.87 3.06
N ALA A 244 37.16 -46.57 2.04
CA ALA A 244 37.96 -47.28 1.08
C ALA A 244 38.88 -46.30 0.34
N PRO A 245 40.15 -46.64 0.07
CA PRO A 245 41.17 -45.76 -0.43
C PRO A 245 40.95 -45.24 -1.87
#